data_a02ef76b5ecc60f07ff36d54d84f0c6b
#
_entry.id   a02ef76b5ecc60f07ff36d54d84f0c6b
#
_cell.length_a   1.000
_cell.length_b   1.000
_cell.length_c   1.000
_cell.angle_alpha   90.00
_cell.angle_beta   90.00
_cell.angle_gamma   90.00
#
_symmetry.space_group_name_H-M   'P 1'
#
loop_
_entity.id
_entity.type
_entity.pdbx_description
1 polymer ?
#
loop_
_entity_poly.entity_id
_entity_poly.type
_entity_poly.pdbx_seq_one_letter_code
_entity_poly.pdbx_strand_id
1 'polypeptide(L)'
;CPCALGLATPVAIMVGNGMGAKNGILFKTAVSLEEAGKIEIVALDKTGTITTGEPKVTDVICNKGVTEKELISFAYALEKKSEHPLAKAVLAYAEAAQTDIFEVNNFTALPGNGLSAILGSDKLTGGSMKFISSQTKVSADLNRRAEQLAEQGKTPLLFTRNGKLLGIIAVADVIKEDSPRAVKELQNMGIRVVMLTGDNERTAKAIGAQAGVDDVIAGVLPDGKESVIRALKEQGKVAMVGDGINDAPALTRADIGIAIDTADIVLMKSQLSDVPAAVRLSRATLRNIHENLFWAFFYNIIGIPLAAGVWIPLFGWTLNPMFGAAAMSLSSFCV
;
A
#
# COMPACT_ATOMS: atom_id res chain seq x y z
N CYS A 1 31.67 32.54 -3.24
CA CYS A 1 31.43 32.24 -4.66
C CYS A 1 30.02 31.71 -4.79
N PRO A 2 29.12 32.25 -5.63
CA PRO A 2 27.74 31.77 -5.78
C PRO A 2 27.67 30.39 -6.45
N CYS A 3 28.77 29.88 -7.00
CA CYS A 3 28.81 28.59 -7.71
C CYS A 3 28.47 27.42 -6.80
N ALA A 4 29.06 27.34 -5.61
CA ALA A 4 28.79 26.27 -4.65
C ALA A 4 27.31 26.31 -4.21
N LEU A 5 26.81 27.50 -3.85
CA LEU A 5 25.40 27.69 -3.45
C LEU A 5 24.41 27.40 -4.58
N GLY A 6 24.75 27.80 -5.82
CA GLY A 6 23.88 27.63 -7.00
C GLY A 6 23.84 26.19 -7.55
N LEU A 7 24.86 25.36 -7.29
CA LEU A 7 24.95 24.00 -7.81
C LEU A 7 24.66 22.91 -6.79
N ALA A 8 24.91 23.16 -5.51
CA ALA A 8 24.76 22.15 -4.45
C ALA A 8 23.36 21.51 -4.42
N THR A 9 22.32 22.32 -4.38
CA THR A 9 20.94 21.83 -4.32
C THR A 9 20.50 21.12 -5.61
N PRO A 10 20.66 21.69 -6.82
CA PRO A 10 20.29 21.01 -8.06
C PRO A 10 21.02 19.68 -8.28
N VAL A 11 22.32 19.61 -7.97
CA VAL A 11 23.09 18.37 -8.12
C VAL A 11 22.62 17.31 -7.13
N ALA A 12 22.40 17.64 -5.87
CA ALA A 12 21.87 16.70 -4.88
C ALA A 12 20.49 16.15 -5.28
N ILE A 13 19.59 17.01 -5.79
CA ILE A 13 18.27 16.60 -6.30
C ILE A 13 18.42 15.69 -7.53
N MET A 14 19.31 16.01 -8.46
CA MET A 14 19.55 15.21 -9.66
C MET A 14 20.08 13.83 -9.31
N VAL A 15 21.02 13.74 -8.38
CA VAL A 15 21.56 12.47 -7.85
C VAL A 15 20.46 11.69 -7.13
N GLY A 16 19.68 12.33 -6.26
CA GLY A 16 18.55 11.73 -5.56
C GLY A 16 17.51 11.13 -6.51
N ASN A 17 17.09 11.90 -7.52
CA ASN A 17 16.17 11.42 -8.55
C ASN A 17 16.76 10.27 -9.37
N GLY A 18 18.04 10.35 -9.74
CA GLY A 18 18.74 9.28 -10.46
C GLY A 18 18.82 7.98 -9.65
N MET A 19 19.10 8.09 -8.36
CA MET A 19 19.09 6.93 -7.43
C MET A 19 17.68 6.35 -7.25
N GLY A 20 16.66 7.19 -7.14
CA GLY A 20 15.26 6.78 -7.10
C GLY A 20 14.88 6.01 -8.35
N ALA A 21 15.10 6.58 -9.53
CA ALA A 21 14.76 5.98 -10.81
C ALA A 21 15.46 4.61 -11.02
N LYS A 22 16.73 4.49 -10.63
CA LYS A 22 17.48 3.23 -10.69
C LYS A 22 16.86 2.13 -9.83
N ASN A 23 16.17 2.51 -8.75
CA ASN A 23 15.50 1.57 -7.85
C ASN A 23 13.99 1.41 -8.14
N GLY A 24 13.47 2.06 -9.19
CA GLY A 24 12.06 1.99 -9.57
C GLY A 24 11.16 2.97 -8.81
N ILE A 25 11.74 4.01 -8.21
CA ILE A 25 11.04 5.10 -7.51
C ILE A 25 11.20 6.38 -8.32
N LEU A 26 10.12 6.89 -8.89
CA LEU A 26 10.15 8.08 -9.73
C LEU A 26 9.50 9.26 -9.01
N PHE A 27 10.29 10.29 -8.71
CA PHE A 27 9.78 11.56 -8.21
C PHE A 27 9.46 12.46 -9.40
N LYS A 28 8.21 12.91 -9.53
CA LYS A 28 7.81 13.77 -10.67
C LYS A 28 8.46 15.15 -10.61
N THR A 29 8.69 15.67 -9.41
CA THR A 29 9.25 16.99 -9.20
C THR A 29 10.30 16.99 -8.09
N ALA A 30 11.15 18.02 -8.06
CA ALA A 30 12.06 18.25 -6.94
C ALA A 30 11.30 18.47 -5.62
N VAL A 31 10.13 19.10 -5.68
CA VAL A 31 9.26 19.32 -4.52
C VAL A 31 8.75 17.98 -3.98
N SER A 32 8.36 17.03 -4.84
CA SER A 32 7.92 15.70 -4.40
C SER A 32 9.05 14.97 -3.66
N LEU A 33 10.29 15.09 -4.13
CA LEU A 33 11.46 14.53 -3.44
C LEU A 33 11.65 15.19 -2.07
N GLU A 34 11.51 16.50 -1.97
CA GLU A 34 11.69 17.25 -0.73
C GLU A 34 10.59 16.94 0.29
N GLU A 35 9.33 17.01 -0.11
CA GLU A 35 8.18 16.81 0.79
C GLU A 35 8.09 15.37 1.30
N ALA A 36 8.51 14.37 0.50
CA ALA A 36 8.54 12.96 0.92
C ALA A 36 9.37 12.72 2.20
N GLY A 37 10.43 13.52 2.42
CA GLY A 37 11.26 13.41 3.63
C GLY A 37 10.62 13.99 4.90
N LYS A 38 9.62 14.84 4.74
CA LYS A 38 8.95 15.58 5.82
C LYS A 38 7.66 14.91 6.29
N ILE A 39 7.32 13.74 5.74
CA ILE A 39 6.09 13.01 6.05
C ILE A 39 6.10 12.56 7.51
N GLU A 40 4.98 12.73 8.19
CA GLU A 40 4.72 12.32 9.58
C GLU A 40 3.66 11.23 9.65
N ILE A 41 2.74 11.18 8.68
CA ILE A 41 1.65 10.21 8.59
C ILE A 41 1.64 9.60 7.18
N VAL A 42 1.56 8.28 7.11
CA VAL A 42 1.33 7.54 5.85
C VAL A 42 -0.05 6.89 5.93
N ALA A 43 -0.95 7.33 5.06
CA ALA A 43 -2.25 6.71 4.85
C ALA A 43 -2.15 5.69 3.72
N LEU A 44 -2.42 4.43 4.02
CA LEU A 44 -2.35 3.32 3.07
C LEU A 44 -3.76 2.88 2.68
N ASP A 45 -4.07 2.82 1.39
CA ASP A 45 -5.22 2.05 0.97
C ASP A 45 -5.00 0.56 1.27
N LYS A 46 -6.08 -0.19 1.50
CA LYS A 46 -5.98 -1.63 1.73
C LYS A 46 -5.73 -2.36 0.41
N THR A 47 -6.65 -2.21 -0.54
CA THR A 47 -6.75 -3.07 -1.73
C THR A 47 -5.70 -2.72 -2.77
N GLY A 48 -4.89 -3.71 -3.21
CA GLY A 48 -3.81 -3.48 -4.16
C GLY A 48 -2.56 -2.80 -3.56
N THR A 49 -2.65 -2.20 -2.36
CA THR A 49 -1.56 -1.52 -1.67
C THR A 49 -0.99 -2.38 -0.54
N ILE A 50 -1.73 -2.60 0.55
CA ILE A 50 -1.35 -3.52 1.63
C ILE A 50 -1.55 -4.96 1.19
N THR A 51 -2.63 -5.23 0.44
CA THR A 51 -3.00 -6.52 -0.10
C THR A 51 -2.69 -6.62 -1.58
N THR A 52 -2.76 -7.82 -2.14
CA THR A 52 -2.47 -8.03 -3.57
C THR A 52 -3.53 -7.43 -4.50
N GLY A 53 -4.73 -7.13 -3.99
CA GLY A 53 -5.89 -6.69 -4.78
C GLY A 53 -6.56 -7.83 -5.56
N GLU A 54 -6.00 -9.03 -5.49
CA GLU A 54 -6.53 -10.23 -6.11
C GLU A 54 -6.99 -11.21 -5.02
N PRO A 55 -8.33 -11.42 -4.86
CA PRO A 55 -8.84 -12.39 -3.93
C PRO A 55 -8.33 -13.81 -4.27
N LYS A 56 -7.96 -14.58 -3.24
CA LYS A 56 -7.52 -15.98 -3.35
C LYS A 56 -8.30 -16.86 -2.39
N VAL A 57 -8.47 -18.15 -2.75
CA VAL A 57 -8.98 -19.15 -1.82
C VAL A 57 -7.92 -19.39 -0.75
N THR A 58 -8.29 -19.21 0.51
CA THR A 58 -7.38 -19.40 1.66
C THR A 58 -7.70 -20.64 2.47
N ASP A 59 -8.96 -21.08 2.50
CA ASP A 59 -9.39 -22.24 3.25
C ASP A 59 -10.51 -22.97 2.51
N VAL A 60 -10.48 -24.31 2.60
CA VAL A 60 -11.53 -25.19 2.13
C VAL A 60 -11.94 -26.11 3.28
N ILE A 61 -13.19 -26.02 3.70
CA ILE A 61 -13.74 -26.78 4.82
C ILE A 61 -14.89 -27.63 4.33
N CYS A 62 -14.68 -28.94 4.22
CA CYS A 62 -15.70 -29.90 3.76
C CYS A 62 -16.67 -30.26 4.88
N ASN A 63 -17.93 -30.51 4.52
CA ASN A 63 -18.88 -31.13 5.40
C ASN A 63 -18.61 -32.64 5.51
N LYS A 64 -19.16 -33.30 6.55
CA LYS A 64 -19.00 -34.72 6.76
C LYS A 64 -19.44 -35.54 5.54
N GLY A 65 -18.54 -36.39 5.02
CA GLY A 65 -18.81 -37.27 3.86
C GLY A 65 -18.63 -36.57 2.49
N VAL A 66 -18.13 -35.36 2.43
CA VAL A 66 -17.79 -34.63 1.20
C VAL A 66 -16.29 -34.55 1.07
N THR A 67 -15.76 -34.84 -0.10
CA THR A 67 -14.33 -34.66 -0.38
C THR A 67 -14.04 -33.25 -0.85
N GLU A 68 -12.82 -32.80 -0.65
CA GLU A 68 -12.38 -31.46 -1.12
C GLU A 68 -12.53 -31.36 -2.64
N LYS A 69 -12.14 -32.42 -3.37
CA LYS A 69 -12.28 -32.45 -4.83
C LYS A 69 -13.72 -32.26 -5.28
N GLU A 70 -14.68 -32.91 -4.60
CA GLU A 70 -16.11 -32.76 -4.88
C GLU A 70 -16.61 -31.34 -4.62
N LEU A 71 -16.30 -30.77 -3.48
CA LEU A 71 -16.68 -29.39 -3.13
C LEU A 71 -16.15 -28.40 -4.16
N ILE A 72 -14.87 -28.50 -4.53
CA ILE A 72 -14.24 -27.59 -5.46
C ILE A 72 -14.80 -27.75 -6.87
N SER A 73 -15.05 -28.99 -7.35
CA SER A 73 -15.62 -29.25 -8.66
C SER A 73 -17.01 -28.64 -8.81
N PHE A 74 -17.88 -28.76 -7.79
CA PHE A 74 -19.21 -28.12 -7.81
C PHE A 74 -19.15 -26.61 -7.67
N ALA A 75 -18.25 -26.09 -6.86
CA ALA A 75 -18.02 -24.64 -6.75
C ALA A 75 -17.53 -24.07 -8.08
N TYR A 76 -16.56 -24.73 -8.74
CA TYR A 76 -16.09 -24.35 -10.07
C TYR A 76 -17.24 -24.29 -11.09
N ALA A 77 -18.03 -25.39 -11.18
CA ALA A 77 -19.14 -25.45 -12.13
C ALA A 77 -20.17 -24.32 -11.94
N LEU A 78 -20.44 -23.94 -10.67
CA LEU A 78 -21.35 -22.87 -10.33
C LEU A 78 -20.76 -21.48 -10.61
N GLU A 79 -19.48 -21.24 -10.25
CA GLU A 79 -18.81 -19.95 -10.36
C GLU A 79 -18.31 -19.63 -11.77
N LYS A 80 -18.17 -20.63 -12.66
CA LYS A 80 -17.67 -20.46 -14.05
C LYS A 80 -18.45 -19.43 -14.87
N LYS A 81 -19.73 -19.24 -14.57
CA LYS A 81 -20.60 -18.27 -15.24
C LYS A 81 -20.77 -16.95 -14.47
N SER A 82 -20.09 -16.79 -13.36
CA SER A 82 -20.13 -15.61 -12.51
C SER A 82 -19.03 -14.62 -12.89
N GLU A 83 -19.37 -13.35 -13.00
CA GLU A 83 -18.39 -12.27 -13.25
C GLU A 83 -17.84 -11.67 -11.94
N HIS A 84 -18.25 -12.20 -10.79
CA HIS A 84 -17.85 -11.66 -9.48
C HIS A 84 -16.36 -11.89 -9.22
N PRO A 85 -15.62 -10.93 -8.62
CA PRO A 85 -14.19 -11.11 -8.31
C PRO A 85 -13.88 -12.35 -7.46
N LEU A 86 -14.76 -12.73 -6.53
CA LEU A 86 -14.61 -13.94 -5.72
C LEU A 86 -14.71 -15.23 -6.54
N ALA A 87 -15.50 -15.22 -7.63
CA ALA A 87 -15.59 -16.36 -8.55
C ALA A 87 -14.23 -16.65 -9.20
N LYS A 88 -13.52 -15.61 -9.64
CA LYS A 88 -12.18 -15.76 -10.23
C LYS A 88 -11.22 -16.48 -9.29
N ALA A 89 -11.29 -16.19 -7.99
CA ALA A 89 -10.47 -16.87 -6.98
C ALA A 89 -10.78 -18.37 -6.89
N VAL A 90 -12.07 -18.73 -6.89
CA VAL A 90 -12.50 -20.14 -6.84
C VAL A 90 -12.10 -20.87 -8.11
N LEU A 91 -12.25 -20.24 -9.28
CA LEU A 91 -11.86 -20.80 -10.57
C LEU A 91 -10.34 -21.07 -10.64
N ALA A 92 -9.53 -20.07 -10.30
CA ALA A 92 -8.08 -20.19 -10.30
C ALA A 92 -7.59 -21.32 -9.35
N TYR A 93 -8.22 -21.44 -8.17
CA TYR A 93 -7.90 -22.51 -7.22
C TYR A 93 -8.26 -23.89 -7.77
N ALA A 94 -9.45 -24.03 -8.37
CA ALA A 94 -9.93 -25.30 -8.94
C ALA A 94 -9.07 -25.75 -10.14
N GLU A 95 -8.64 -24.83 -10.99
CA GLU A 95 -7.74 -25.08 -12.12
C GLU A 95 -6.38 -25.56 -11.64
N ALA A 96 -5.81 -24.93 -10.62
CA ALA A 96 -4.55 -25.36 -10.02
C ALA A 96 -4.64 -26.75 -9.37
N ALA A 97 -5.81 -27.10 -8.80
CA ALA A 97 -6.08 -28.39 -8.19
C ALA A 97 -6.45 -29.49 -9.22
N GLN A 98 -6.51 -29.15 -10.52
CA GLN A 98 -6.88 -30.09 -11.60
C GLN A 98 -8.19 -30.88 -11.30
N THR A 99 -9.22 -30.15 -10.87
CA THR A 99 -10.52 -30.74 -10.52
C THR A 99 -11.35 -31.06 -11.76
N ASP A 100 -12.35 -31.97 -11.58
CA ASP A 100 -13.25 -32.31 -12.67
C ASP A 100 -14.12 -31.09 -13.03
N ILE A 101 -14.25 -30.84 -14.34
CA ILE A 101 -15.01 -29.72 -14.88
C ILE A 101 -16.40 -30.23 -15.30
N PHE A 102 -17.45 -29.68 -14.67
CA PHE A 102 -18.83 -29.94 -15.01
C PHE A 102 -19.48 -28.72 -15.67
N GLU A 103 -20.39 -28.96 -16.60
CA GLU A 103 -21.19 -27.89 -17.18
C GLU A 103 -22.58 -27.82 -16.51
N VAL A 104 -22.96 -26.63 -16.13
CA VAL A 104 -24.26 -26.36 -15.50
C VAL A 104 -25.21 -25.65 -16.46
N ASN A 105 -26.51 -25.95 -16.30
CA ASN A 105 -27.62 -25.32 -16.99
C ASN A 105 -28.41 -24.39 -16.03
N ASN A 106 -29.28 -23.55 -16.58
CA ASN A 106 -30.17 -22.68 -15.80
C ASN A 106 -29.46 -21.88 -14.72
N PHE A 107 -28.28 -21.33 -15.07
CA PHE A 107 -27.54 -20.46 -14.16
C PHE A 107 -28.32 -19.19 -13.85
N THR A 108 -28.42 -18.84 -12.59
CA THR A 108 -29.06 -17.63 -12.10
C THR A 108 -28.20 -16.97 -11.03
N ALA A 109 -27.77 -15.75 -11.28
CA ALA A 109 -27.16 -14.91 -10.26
C ALA A 109 -28.26 -14.22 -9.45
N LEU A 110 -28.15 -14.28 -8.12
CA LEU A 110 -29.06 -13.66 -7.17
C LEU A 110 -28.35 -12.49 -6.49
N PRO A 111 -28.50 -11.25 -6.99
CA PRO A 111 -27.73 -10.11 -6.51
C PRO A 111 -27.78 -9.96 -4.99
N GLY A 112 -26.61 -9.81 -4.37
CA GLY A 112 -26.44 -9.69 -2.91
C GLY A 112 -26.64 -10.96 -2.10
N ASN A 113 -27.01 -12.10 -2.72
CA ASN A 113 -27.29 -13.37 -2.04
C ASN A 113 -26.31 -14.48 -2.47
N GLY A 114 -26.31 -14.84 -3.75
CA GLY A 114 -25.49 -15.93 -4.24
C GLY A 114 -25.84 -16.38 -5.65
N LEU A 115 -25.57 -17.64 -5.96
CA LEU A 115 -25.70 -18.25 -7.27
C LEU A 115 -26.53 -19.52 -7.17
N SER A 116 -27.26 -19.86 -8.24
CA SER A 116 -27.97 -21.14 -8.40
C SER A 116 -27.80 -21.65 -9.81
N ALA A 117 -27.65 -22.97 -9.98
CA ALA A 117 -27.61 -23.63 -11.28
C ALA A 117 -28.06 -25.10 -11.16
N ILE A 118 -28.25 -25.75 -12.30
CA ILE A 118 -28.64 -27.15 -12.39
C ILE A 118 -27.52 -27.97 -13.07
N LEU A 119 -27.04 -29.00 -12.39
CA LEU A 119 -26.09 -29.98 -12.94
C LEU A 119 -26.78 -31.30 -13.11
N GLY A 120 -27.14 -31.65 -14.34
CA GLY A 120 -27.98 -32.83 -14.62
C GLY A 120 -29.36 -32.74 -13.95
N SER A 121 -29.60 -33.52 -12.90
CA SER A 121 -30.79 -33.47 -12.05
C SER A 121 -30.58 -32.71 -10.72
N ASP A 122 -29.34 -32.33 -10.42
CA ASP A 122 -28.98 -31.77 -9.14
C ASP A 122 -29.02 -30.24 -9.17
N LYS A 123 -29.66 -29.64 -8.17
CA LYS A 123 -29.64 -28.21 -7.93
C LYS A 123 -28.41 -27.84 -7.11
N LEU A 124 -27.54 -27.01 -7.68
CA LEU A 124 -26.40 -26.40 -7.00
C LEU A 124 -26.76 -24.98 -6.54
N THR A 125 -26.34 -24.61 -5.34
CA THR A 125 -26.47 -23.25 -4.83
C THR A 125 -25.19 -22.87 -4.07
N GLY A 126 -24.73 -21.65 -4.30
CA GLY A 126 -23.57 -21.10 -3.61
C GLY A 126 -23.82 -19.66 -3.21
N GLY A 127 -23.20 -19.22 -2.11
CA GLY A 127 -23.35 -17.82 -1.70
C GLY A 127 -22.99 -17.55 -0.24
N SER A 128 -23.45 -16.39 0.24
CA SER A 128 -23.17 -15.93 1.60
C SER A 128 -23.78 -16.83 2.67
N MET A 129 -23.20 -16.81 3.87
CA MET A 129 -23.74 -17.52 5.04
C MET A 129 -25.22 -17.20 5.26
N LYS A 130 -25.60 -15.91 5.22
CA LYS A 130 -26.97 -15.45 5.42
C LYS A 130 -27.93 -16.08 4.41
N PHE A 131 -27.55 -16.14 3.15
CA PHE A 131 -28.35 -16.68 2.07
C PHE A 131 -28.52 -18.20 2.20
N ILE A 132 -27.45 -18.95 2.42
CA ILE A 132 -27.51 -20.42 2.53
C ILE A 132 -28.24 -20.84 3.79
N SER A 133 -28.04 -20.16 4.93
CA SER A 133 -28.73 -20.47 6.20
C SER A 133 -30.25 -20.23 6.11
N SER A 134 -30.74 -19.40 5.20
CA SER A 134 -32.18 -19.25 4.95
C SER A 134 -32.79 -20.41 4.18
N GLN A 135 -31.99 -21.23 3.50
CA GLN A 135 -32.46 -22.33 2.65
C GLN A 135 -32.12 -23.72 3.25
N THR A 136 -31.06 -23.81 4.02
CA THR A 136 -30.53 -25.09 4.50
C THR A 136 -30.06 -24.95 5.94
N LYS A 137 -30.26 -26.02 6.74
CA LYS A 137 -29.69 -26.07 8.10
C LYS A 137 -28.18 -26.24 8.02
N VAL A 138 -27.45 -25.21 8.42
CA VAL A 138 -26.00 -25.27 8.62
C VAL A 138 -25.71 -25.84 10.01
N SER A 139 -24.81 -26.80 10.12
CA SER A 139 -24.41 -27.35 11.42
C SER A 139 -23.76 -26.28 12.31
N ALA A 140 -23.94 -26.37 13.61
CA ALA A 140 -23.38 -25.40 14.56
C ALA A 140 -21.84 -25.31 14.46
N ASP A 141 -21.16 -26.40 14.11
CA ASP A 141 -19.71 -26.44 13.93
C ASP A 141 -19.30 -25.63 12.69
N LEU A 142 -19.93 -25.85 11.53
CA LEU A 142 -19.63 -25.11 10.31
C LEU A 142 -20.02 -23.63 10.42
N ASN A 143 -21.11 -23.33 11.13
CA ASN A 143 -21.49 -21.95 11.41
C ASN A 143 -20.38 -21.23 12.20
N ARG A 144 -19.90 -21.85 13.28
CA ARG A 144 -18.79 -21.30 14.08
C ARG A 144 -17.52 -21.10 13.26
N ARG A 145 -17.18 -22.07 12.42
CA ARG A 145 -16.00 -21.97 11.53
C ARG A 145 -16.13 -20.83 10.52
N ALA A 146 -17.30 -20.66 9.91
CA ALA A 146 -17.54 -19.54 9.01
C ALA A 146 -17.46 -18.18 9.72
N GLU A 147 -17.98 -18.09 10.95
CA GLU A 147 -17.85 -16.89 11.79
C GLU A 147 -16.38 -16.59 12.12
N GLN A 148 -15.60 -17.61 12.49
CA GLN A 148 -14.17 -17.48 12.74
C GLN A 148 -13.40 -17.01 11.50
N LEU A 149 -13.72 -17.54 10.31
CA LEU A 149 -13.12 -17.10 9.06
C LEU A 149 -13.47 -15.61 8.77
N ALA A 150 -14.72 -15.23 8.99
CA ALA A 150 -15.13 -13.83 8.85
C ALA A 150 -14.43 -12.90 9.86
N GLU A 151 -14.16 -13.38 11.09
CA GLU A 151 -13.36 -12.67 12.10
C GLU A 151 -11.91 -12.45 11.65
N GLN A 152 -11.37 -13.35 10.84
CA GLN A 152 -10.03 -13.24 10.26
C GLN A 152 -9.98 -12.36 9.01
N GLY A 153 -11.10 -11.69 8.64
CA GLY A 153 -11.16 -10.86 7.44
C GLY A 153 -11.39 -11.62 6.13
N LYS A 154 -11.76 -12.90 6.21
CA LYS A 154 -12.04 -13.74 5.05
C LYS A 154 -13.52 -13.73 4.71
N THR A 155 -13.86 -13.98 3.46
CA THR A 155 -15.25 -14.11 3.00
C THR A 155 -15.61 -15.60 2.83
N PRO A 156 -16.38 -16.19 3.75
CA PRO A 156 -16.82 -17.57 3.63
C PRO A 156 -17.97 -17.69 2.63
N LEU A 157 -17.76 -18.48 1.58
CA LEU A 157 -18.77 -18.88 0.60
C LEU A 157 -19.21 -20.30 0.91
N LEU A 158 -20.52 -20.52 1.04
CA LEU A 158 -21.10 -21.83 1.31
C LEU A 158 -21.68 -22.41 0.03
N PHE A 159 -21.49 -23.72 -0.17
CA PHE A 159 -21.98 -24.43 -1.34
C PHE A 159 -22.88 -25.61 -0.94
N THR A 160 -23.98 -25.77 -1.67
CA THR A 160 -24.96 -26.82 -1.43
C THR A 160 -25.29 -27.59 -2.71
N ARG A 161 -25.67 -28.89 -2.54
CA ARG A 161 -26.21 -29.71 -3.60
C ARG A 161 -27.54 -30.29 -3.12
N ASN A 162 -28.63 -30.06 -3.84
CA ASN A 162 -29.99 -30.47 -3.47
C ASN A 162 -30.38 -30.11 -2.03
N GLY A 163 -29.99 -28.91 -1.60
CA GLY A 163 -30.26 -28.42 -0.24
C GLY A 163 -29.37 -29.06 0.85
N LYS A 164 -28.41 -29.94 0.51
CA LYS A 164 -27.43 -30.47 1.46
C LYS A 164 -26.14 -29.62 1.36
N LEU A 165 -25.64 -29.18 2.51
CA LEU A 165 -24.40 -28.42 2.56
C LEU A 165 -23.20 -29.28 2.19
N LEU A 166 -22.41 -28.85 1.21
CA LEU A 166 -21.16 -29.49 0.80
C LEU A 166 -19.98 -28.98 1.66
N GLY A 167 -19.90 -27.69 1.91
CA GLY A 167 -18.81 -27.10 2.67
C GLY A 167 -18.72 -25.59 2.52
N ILE A 168 -17.58 -25.07 2.95
CA ILE A 168 -17.22 -23.66 2.93
C ILE A 168 -15.92 -23.48 2.14
N ILE A 169 -15.88 -22.52 1.25
CA ILE A 169 -14.66 -22.03 0.61
C ILE A 169 -14.48 -20.58 1.08
N ALA A 170 -13.39 -20.30 1.78
CA ALA A 170 -13.07 -18.95 2.22
C ALA A 170 -12.16 -18.26 1.19
N VAL A 171 -12.53 -17.05 0.84
CA VAL A 171 -11.79 -16.22 -0.08
C VAL A 171 -11.37 -14.93 0.64
N ALA A 172 -10.12 -14.54 0.48
CA ALA A 172 -9.61 -13.28 1.03
C ALA A 172 -8.64 -12.61 0.06
N ASP A 173 -8.56 -11.30 0.17
CA ASP A 173 -7.49 -10.53 -0.42
C ASP A 173 -6.25 -10.63 0.49
N VAL A 174 -5.20 -11.25 -0.02
CA VAL A 174 -4.03 -11.64 0.77
C VAL A 174 -3.09 -10.47 0.96
N ILE A 175 -2.60 -10.26 2.18
CA ILE A 175 -1.58 -9.26 2.50
C ILE A 175 -0.29 -9.60 1.72
N LYS A 176 0.33 -8.59 1.09
CA LYS A 176 1.63 -8.76 0.42
C LYS A 176 2.70 -9.12 1.45
N GLU A 177 3.63 -9.99 1.10
CA GLU A 177 4.68 -10.46 2.00
C GLU A 177 5.55 -9.34 2.56
N ASP A 178 5.74 -8.28 1.78
CA ASP A 178 6.56 -7.12 2.16
C ASP A 178 5.81 -6.09 3.02
N SER A 179 4.47 -6.12 3.07
CA SER A 179 3.66 -5.10 3.76
C SER A 179 3.95 -4.97 5.25
N PRO A 180 4.00 -6.05 6.06
CA PRO A 180 4.29 -5.90 7.48
C PRO A 180 5.69 -5.32 7.76
N ARG A 181 6.66 -5.69 6.92
CA ARG A 181 8.03 -5.15 7.02
C ARG A 181 8.06 -3.67 6.64
N ALA A 182 7.39 -3.28 5.57
CA ALA A 182 7.31 -1.90 5.12
C ALA A 182 6.65 -0.99 6.16
N VAL A 183 5.54 -1.45 6.77
CA VAL A 183 4.87 -0.76 7.88
C VAL A 183 5.82 -0.56 9.04
N LYS A 184 6.53 -1.62 9.44
CA LYS A 184 7.49 -1.54 10.56
C LYS A 184 8.65 -0.59 10.27
N GLU A 185 9.15 -0.55 9.04
CA GLU A 185 10.20 0.39 8.63
C GLU A 185 9.72 1.85 8.71
N LEU A 186 8.48 2.14 8.29
CA LEU A 186 7.89 3.48 8.43
C LEU A 186 7.76 3.89 9.90
N GLN A 187 7.24 3.00 10.75
CA GLN A 187 7.14 3.23 12.19
C GLN A 187 8.51 3.50 12.85
N ASN A 188 9.54 2.75 12.45
CA ASN A 188 10.91 2.97 12.92
C ASN A 188 11.50 4.32 12.50
N MET A 189 10.96 4.94 11.46
CA MET A 189 11.30 6.31 11.04
C MET A 189 10.51 7.39 11.78
N GLY A 190 9.66 7.02 12.75
CA GLY A 190 8.77 7.91 13.49
C GLY A 190 7.52 8.34 12.70
N ILE A 191 7.12 7.56 11.70
CA ILE A 191 5.97 7.84 10.85
C ILE A 191 4.79 6.99 11.32
N ARG A 192 3.65 7.62 11.59
CA ARG A 192 2.38 6.95 11.92
C ARG A 192 1.76 6.36 10.67
N VAL A 193 1.38 5.09 10.71
CA VAL A 193 0.81 4.37 9.57
C VAL A 193 -0.68 4.10 9.81
N VAL A 194 -1.53 4.59 8.91
CA VAL A 194 -2.98 4.51 8.99
C VAL A 194 -3.51 3.75 7.79
N MET A 195 -4.29 2.69 8.00
CA MET A 195 -4.95 1.97 6.91
C MET A 195 -6.35 2.53 6.65
N LEU A 196 -6.67 2.80 5.38
CA LEU A 196 -8.00 3.18 4.92
C LEU A 196 -8.64 2.03 4.15
N THR A 197 -9.92 1.75 4.42
CA THR A 197 -10.64 0.69 3.69
C THR A 197 -12.15 0.92 3.70
N GLY A 198 -12.83 0.47 2.63
CA GLY A 198 -14.28 0.40 2.58
C GLY A 198 -14.88 -0.81 3.31
N ASP A 199 -14.06 -1.73 3.81
CA ASP A 199 -14.51 -2.91 4.54
C ASP A 199 -15.22 -2.53 5.86
N ASN A 200 -15.99 -3.47 6.39
CA ASN A 200 -16.55 -3.35 7.72
C ASN A 200 -15.42 -3.33 8.79
N GLU A 201 -15.73 -2.73 9.95
CA GLU A 201 -14.77 -2.49 11.02
C GLU A 201 -14.04 -3.77 11.50
N ARG A 202 -14.76 -4.90 11.55
CA ARG A 202 -14.23 -6.18 12.02
C ARG A 202 -13.15 -6.72 11.09
N THR A 203 -13.44 -6.79 9.78
CA THR A 203 -12.50 -7.21 8.73
C THR A 203 -11.30 -6.27 8.68
N ALA A 204 -11.55 -4.96 8.70
CA ALA A 204 -10.53 -3.95 8.65
C ALA A 204 -9.53 -4.06 9.82
N LYS A 205 -10.02 -4.23 11.05
CA LYS A 205 -9.17 -4.43 12.24
C LYS A 205 -8.33 -5.70 12.16
N ALA A 206 -8.91 -6.80 11.65
CA ALA A 206 -8.17 -8.06 11.48
C ALA A 206 -6.98 -7.90 10.50
N ILE A 207 -7.22 -7.24 9.35
CA ILE A 207 -6.17 -7.01 8.34
C ILE A 207 -5.15 -5.98 8.87
N GLY A 208 -5.60 -4.92 9.52
CA GLY A 208 -4.72 -3.91 10.11
C GLY A 208 -3.77 -4.48 11.16
N ALA A 209 -4.28 -5.38 12.03
CA ALA A 209 -3.46 -6.08 13.01
C ALA A 209 -2.42 -7.01 12.36
N GLN A 210 -2.78 -7.70 11.27
CA GLN A 210 -1.84 -8.56 10.52
C GLN A 210 -0.77 -7.73 9.79
N ALA A 211 -1.14 -6.57 9.24
CA ALA A 211 -0.21 -5.63 8.60
C ALA A 211 0.64 -4.85 9.61
N GLY A 212 0.20 -4.76 10.87
CA GLY A 212 0.88 -4.06 11.95
C GLY A 212 0.76 -2.54 11.90
N VAL A 213 -0.31 -2.00 11.27
CA VAL A 213 -0.56 -0.55 11.22
C VAL A 213 -0.95 0.03 12.58
N ASP A 214 -0.73 1.33 12.78
CA ASP A 214 -1.05 2.00 14.05
C ASP A 214 -2.56 2.23 14.21
N ASP A 215 -3.23 2.60 13.11
CA ASP A 215 -4.67 2.89 13.10
C ASP A 215 -5.37 2.32 11.88
N VAL A 216 -6.67 2.09 12.03
CA VAL A 216 -7.54 1.60 10.96
C VAL A 216 -8.79 2.46 10.87
N ILE A 217 -9.06 3.01 9.68
CA ILE A 217 -10.29 3.74 9.38
C ILE A 217 -11.10 2.91 8.39
N ALA A 218 -12.16 2.29 8.90
CA ALA A 218 -13.02 1.36 8.18
C ALA A 218 -14.28 2.04 7.63
N GLY A 219 -14.95 1.38 6.67
CA GLY A 219 -16.22 1.86 6.11
C GLY A 219 -16.09 3.14 5.27
N VAL A 220 -14.91 3.45 4.78
CA VAL A 220 -14.64 4.64 3.99
C VAL A 220 -14.96 4.36 2.52
N LEU A 221 -16.04 4.97 2.03
CA LEU A 221 -16.36 4.93 0.61
C LEU A 221 -15.31 5.69 -0.22
N PRO A 222 -15.17 5.41 -1.53
CA PRO A 222 -14.18 6.08 -2.37
C PRO A 222 -14.22 7.61 -2.26
N ASP A 223 -15.42 8.20 -2.31
CA ASP A 223 -15.62 9.65 -2.18
C ASP A 223 -15.30 10.19 -0.77
N GLY A 224 -15.32 9.33 0.23
CA GLY A 224 -15.02 9.69 1.63
C GLY A 224 -13.52 9.73 1.95
N LYS A 225 -12.67 9.09 1.14
CA LYS A 225 -11.22 9.03 1.40
C LYS A 225 -10.57 10.41 1.43
N GLU A 226 -11.00 11.32 0.56
CA GLU A 226 -10.49 12.71 0.55
C GLU A 226 -10.74 13.43 1.89
N SER A 227 -11.93 13.27 2.46
CA SER A 227 -12.28 13.91 3.74
C SER A 227 -11.44 13.36 4.91
N VAL A 228 -11.13 12.07 4.89
CA VAL A 228 -10.24 11.44 5.87
C VAL A 228 -8.82 12.01 5.75
N ILE A 229 -8.28 12.11 4.53
CA ILE A 229 -6.95 12.71 4.31
C ILE A 229 -6.94 14.16 4.81
N ARG A 230 -8.00 14.94 4.58
CA ARG A 230 -8.12 16.31 5.10
C ARG A 230 -8.02 16.35 6.62
N ALA A 231 -8.71 15.46 7.31
CA ALA A 231 -8.67 15.39 8.77
C ALA A 231 -7.29 14.95 9.30
N LEU A 232 -6.61 14.04 8.61
CA LEU A 232 -5.25 13.63 8.95
C LEU A 232 -4.24 14.75 8.77
N LYS A 233 -4.40 15.62 7.76
CA LYS A 233 -3.52 16.78 7.51
C LYS A 233 -3.57 17.83 8.63
N GLU A 234 -4.60 17.87 9.44
CA GLU A 234 -4.67 18.72 10.64
C GLU A 234 -3.73 18.21 11.75
N GLN A 235 -3.28 16.94 11.65
CA GLN A 235 -2.43 16.28 12.64
C GLN A 235 -0.96 16.22 12.22
N GLY A 236 -0.64 16.49 10.95
CA GLY A 236 0.72 16.45 10.43
C GLY A 236 0.77 16.32 8.90
N LYS A 237 1.98 16.21 8.35
CA LYS A 237 2.23 16.02 6.92
C LYS A 237 1.84 14.59 6.50
N VAL A 238 0.94 14.47 5.52
CA VAL A 238 0.34 13.21 5.09
C VAL A 238 0.82 12.80 3.71
N ALA A 239 1.32 11.56 3.60
CA ALA A 239 1.38 10.86 2.33
C ALA A 239 0.19 9.92 2.19
N MET A 240 -0.47 9.92 1.02
CA MET A 240 -1.45 8.88 0.65
C MET A 240 -0.80 7.90 -0.31
N VAL A 241 -0.96 6.60 -0.03
CA VAL A 241 -0.47 5.50 -0.89
C VAL A 241 -1.67 4.69 -1.36
N GLY A 242 -1.82 4.54 -2.67
CA GLY A 242 -2.95 3.83 -3.28
C GLY A 242 -2.64 3.25 -4.65
N ASP A 243 -3.64 2.67 -5.31
CA ASP A 243 -3.52 2.09 -6.66
C ASP A 243 -3.50 3.15 -7.78
N GLY A 244 -3.93 4.37 -7.49
CA GLY A 244 -3.94 5.51 -8.39
C GLY A 244 -5.33 5.85 -8.95
N ILE A 245 -6.08 4.89 -9.44
CA ILE A 245 -7.34 5.14 -10.17
C ILE A 245 -8.49 5.46 -9.19
N ASN A 246 -8.69 4.60 -8.20
CA ASN A 246 -9.78 4.74 -7.23
C ASN A 246 -9.47 5.77 -6.13
N ASP A 247 -8.20 6.07 -5.94
CA ASP A 247 -7.69 6.92 -4.88
C ASP A 247 -7.28 8.33 -5.34
N ALA A 248 -7.48 8.65 -6.63
CA ALA A 248 -7.02 9.91 -7.23
C ALA A 248 -7.42 11.18 -6.44
N PRO A 249 -8.65 11.33 -5.92
CA PRO A 249 -9.02 12.48 -5.08
C PRO A 249 -8.22 12.54 -3.77
N ALA A 250 -8.01 11.39 -3.11
CA ALA A 250 -7.25 11.29 -1.87
C ALA A 250 -5.75 11.53 -2.09
N LEU A 251 -5.19 10.96 -3.16
CA LEU A 251 -3.80 11.16 -3.59
C LEU A 251 -3.51 12.65 -3.86
N THR A 252 -4.41 13.32 -4.58
CA THR A 252 -4.28 14.75 -4.90
C THR A 252 -4.44 15.62 -3.64
N ARG A 253 -5.23 15.19 -2.67
CA ARG A 253 -5.49 15.95 -1.42
C ARG A 253 -4.36 15.86 -0.43
N ALA A 254 -3.60 14.78 -0.40
CA ALA A 254 -2.45 14.58 0.47
C ALA A 254 -1.35 15.62 0.23
N ASP A 255 -0.37 15.73 1.11
CA ASP A 255 0.82 16.52 0.88
C ASP A 255 1.72 15.86 -0.17
N ILE A 256 1.69 14.51 -0.23
CA ILE A 256 2.32 13.70 -1.25
C ILE A 256 1.40 12.51 -1.62
N GLY A 257 1.12 12.36 -2.90
CA GLY A 257 0.51 11.15 -3.46
C GLY A 257 1.58 10.16 -3.91
N ILE A 258 1.41 8.89 -3.54
CA ILE A 258 2.30 7.78 -3.92
C ILE A 258 1.45 6.68 -4.55
N ALA A 259 1.70 6.33 -5.81
CA ALA A 259 0.93 5.31 -6.50
C ALA A 259 1.75 4.63 -7.60
N ILE A 260 1.15 3.61 -8.23
CA ILE A 260 1.77 2.90 -9.35
C ILE A 260 1.79 3.75 -10.62
N ASP A 261 0.81 4.64 -10.80
CA ASP A 261 0.59 5.31 -12.09
C ASP A 261 0.56 6.85 -11.97
N THR A 262 -0.43 7.43 -11.33
CA THR A 262 -0.70 8.87 -11.38
C THR A 262 -0.59 9.51 -10.01
N ALA A 263 0.63 9.82 -9.57
CA ALA A 263 0.91 10.43 -8.27
C ALA A 263 2.17 11.29 -8.33
N ASP A 264 2.52 11.98 -7.24
CA ASP A 264 3.76 12.76 -7.11
C ASP A 264 5.00 11.86 -7.09
N ILE A 265 4.85 10.63 -6.55
CA ILE A 265 5.85 9.59 -6.54
C ILE A 265 5.24 8.35 -7.17
N VAL A 266 5.90 7.81 -8.20
CA VAL A 266 5.47 6.60 -8.90
C VAL A 266 6.37 5.43 -8.52
N LEU A 267 5.76 4.32 -8.09
CA LEU A 267 6.42 3.08 -7.69
C LEU A 267 6.28 2.03 -8.79
N MET A 268 7.32 1.82 -9.57
CA MET A 268 7.29 0.92 -10.73
C MET A 268 7.11 -0.57 -10.39
N LYS A 269 7.48 -0.99 -9.18
CA LYS A 269 7.44 -2.40 -8.76
C LYS A 269 6.18 -2.76 -7.99
N SER A 270 5.30 -1.81 -7.69
CA SER A 270 4.10 -2.03 -6.87
C SER A 270 4.35 -2.73 -5.53
N GLN A 271 5.54 -2.54 -4.94
CA GLN A 271 5.91 -3.08 -3.64
C GLN A 271 5.76 -2.00 -2.56
N LEU A 272 5.13 -2.35 -1.44
CA LEU A 272 4.95 -1.40 -0.35
C LEU A 272 6.30 -1.01 0.30
N SER A 273 7.29 -1.88 0.24
CA SER A 273 8.67 -1.62 0.70
C SER A 273 9.38 -0.47 -0.04
N ASP A 274 8.88 -0.08 -1.22
CA ASP A 274 9.42 1.08 -1.95
C ASP A 274 9.00 2.41 -1.30
N VAL A 275 7.91 2.46 -0.52
CA VAL A 275 7.47 3.67 0.20
C VAL A 275 8.49 4.09 1.28
N PRO A 276 8.88 3.24 2.25
CA PRO A 276 9.94 3.59 3.18
C PRO A 276 11.28 3.87 2.48
N ALA A 277 11.56 3.22 1.35
CA ALA A 277 12.77 3.51 0.57
C ALA A 277 12.74 4.93 -0.03
N ALA A 278 11.59 5.37 -0.56
CA ALA A 278 11.40 6.73 -1.07
C ALA A 278 11.62 7.78 0.03
N VAL A 279 11.06 7.56 1.22
CA VAL A 279 11.24 8.47 2.37
C VAL A 279 12.70 8.52 2.82
N ARG A 280 13.39 7.38 2.90
CA ARG A 280 14.83 7.34 3.25
C ARG A 280 15.67 8.10 2.24
N LEU A 281 15.43 7.88 0.96
CA LEU A 281 16.15 8.57 -0.12
C LEU A 281 15.94 10.08 -0.05
N SER A 282 14.70 10.52 0.14
CA SER A 282 14.38 11.93 0.34
C SER A 282 15.11 12.52 1.54
N ARG A 283 15.03 11.90 2.72
CA ARG A 283 15.74 12.36 3.93
C ARG A 283 17.26 12.40 3.76
N ALA A 284 17.84 11.43 3.05
CA ALA A 284 19.27 11.42 2.74
C ALA A 284 19.65 12.57 1.80
N THR A 285 18.84 12.83 0.77
CA THR A 285 19.05 13.94 -0.16
C THR A 285 18.94 15.30 0.54
N LEU A 286 17.92 15.48 1.40
CA LEU A 286 17.76 16.70 2.19
C LEU A 286 18.94 16.93 3.14
N ARG A 287 19.41 15.89 3.79
CA ARG A 287 20.60 15.97 4.66
C ARG A 287 21.81 16.44 3.86
N ASN A 288 22.04 15.83 2.72
CA ASN A 288 23.15 16.22 1.83
C ASN A 288 23.05 17.68 1.41
N ILE A 289 21.84 18.16 1.04
CA ILE A 289 21.59 19.57 0.72
C ILE A 289 21.97 20.48 1.91
N HIS A 290 21.50 20.14 3.12
CA HIS A 290 21.79 20.93 4.32
C HIS A 290 23.29 20.95 4.65
N GLU A 291 23.96 19.83 4.52
CA GLU A 291 25.42 19.73 4.74
C GLU A 291 26.19 20.58 3.73
N ASN A 292 25.82 20.51 2.46
CA ASN A 292 26.45 21.32 1.41
C ASN A 292 26.20 22.82 1.62
N LEU A 293 24.98 23.21 1.98
CA LEU A 293 24.65 24.60 2.31
C LEU A 293 25.42 25.10 3.55
N PHE A 294 25.51 24.26 4.60
CA PHE A 294 26.29 24.58 5.78
C PHE A 294 27.74 24.90 5.43
N TRP A 295 28.41 24.05 4.66
CA TRP A 295 29.79 24.30 4.24
C TRP A 295 29.91 25.52 3.34
N ALA A 296 28.97 25.73 2.40
CA ALA A 296 28.96 26.89 1.52
C ALA A 296 28.87 28.23 2.32
N PHE A 297 28.08 28.28 3.40
CA PHE A 297 27.97 29.44 4.27
C PHE A 297 29.14 29.58 5.24
N PHE A 298 29.62 28.47 5.79
CA PHE A 298 30.68 28.46 6.80
C PHE A 298 31.95 29.18 6.33
N TYR A 299 32.41 28.84 5.12
CA TYR A 299 33.58 29.52 4.53
C TYR A 299 33.36 31.02 4.31
N ASN A 300 32.15 31.40 3.94
CA ASN A 300 31.82 32.83 3.71
C ASN A 300 31.72 33.61 5.03
N ILE A 301 31.16 33.02 6.09
CA ILE A 301 31.05 33.64 7.41
C ILE A 301 32.44 33.98 7.98
N ILE A 302 33.44 33.14 7.74
CA ILE A 302 34.82 33.39 8.17
C ILE A 302 35.55 34.27 7.18
N GLY A 303 35.42 34.01 5.90
CA GLY A 303 36.19 34.70 4.84
C GLY A 303 35.82 36.16 4.63
N ILE A 304 34.53 36.50 4.72
CA ILE A 304 34.07 37.88 4.48
C ILE A 304 34.59 38.86 5.54
N PRO A 305 34.49 38.60 6.86
CA PRO A 305 35.07 39.48 7.89
C PRO A 305 36.60 39.61 7.78
N LEU A 306 37.25 38.51 7.43
CA LEU A 306 38.71 38.49 7.23
C LEU A 306 39.11 39.37 6.03
N ALA A 307 38.40 39.24 4.91
CA ALA A 307 38.62 40.07 3.71
C ALA A 307 38.27 41.52 3.94
N ALA A 308 37.24 41.82 4.75
CA ALA A 308 36.88 43.18 5.14
C ALA A 308 37.85 43.83 6.15
N GLY A 309 38.85 43.10 6.61
CA GLY A 309 39.87 43.62 7.54
C GLY A 309 39.39 43.79 8.99
N VAL A 310 38.27 43.18 9.39
CA VAL A 310 37.71 43.28 10.74
C VAL A 310 38.72 42.84 11.83
N TRP A 311 39.62 41.91 11.50
CA TRP A 311 40.60 41.34 12.41
C TRP A 311 41.93 42.12 12.42
N ILE A 312 42.12 43.10 11.50
CA ILE A 312 43.35 43.89 11.42
C ILE A 312 43.61 44.66 12.73
N PRO A 313 42.61 45.40 13.31
CA PRO A 313 42.83 46.18 14.50
C PRO A 313 43.13 45.36 15.74
N LEU A 314 42.64 44.09 15.80
CA LEU A 314 42.75 43.23 16.97
C LEU A 314 43.98 42.31 16.89
N PHE A 315 44.29 41.75 15.71
CA PHE A 315 45.29 40.70 15.53
C PHE A 315 46.32 40.99 14.43
N GLY A 316 46.15 42.10 13.69
CA GLY A 316 47.02 42.42 12.55
C GLY A 316 46.85 41.47 11.35
N TRP A 317 45.80 40.64 11.32
CA TRP A 317 45.60 39.63 10.28
C TRP A 317 45.02 40.28 9.00
N THR A 318 45.77 40.08 7.90
CA THR A 318 45.30 40.45 6.55
C THR A 318 45.06 39.23 5.72
N LEU A 319 44.04 39.26 4.88
CA LEU A 319 43.77 38.13 3.96
C LEU A 319 44.83 38.13 2.85
N ASN A 320 45.64 37.09 2.78
CA ASN A 320 46.52 36.87 1.64
C ASN A 320 45.65 36.33 0.47
N PRO A 321 45.76 36.92 -0.76
CA PRO A 321 45.00 36.48 -1.94
C PRO A 321 45.14 35.00 -2.26
N MET A 322 46.27 34.38 -1.99
CA MET A 322 46.50 32.93 -2.15
C MET A 322 45.59 32.11 -1.26
N PHE A 323 45.41 32.50 0.01
CA PHE A 323 44.48 31.84 0.91
C PHE A 323 43.01 31.98 0.46
N GLY A 324 42.65 33.16 -0.08
CA GLY A 324 41.33 33.37 -0.68
C GLY A 324 41.05 32.44 -1.86
N ALA A 325 42.03 32.30 -2.76
CA ALA A 325 41.93 31.39 -3.92
C ALA A 325 41.86 29.91 -3.49
N ALA A 326 42.68 29.50 -2.52
CA ALA A 326 42.66 28.15 -1.96
C ALA A 326 41.32 27.85 -1.27
N ALA A 327 40.77 28.78 -0.46
CA ALA A 327 39.47 28.63 0.17
C ALA A 327 38.32 28.49 -0.84
N MET A 328 38.36 29.25 -1.94
CA MET A 328 37.39 29.12 -3.05
C MET A 328 37.47 27.77 -3.72
N SER A 329 38.67 27.22 -3.99
CA SER A 329 38.86 25.92 -4.58
C SER A 329 38.38 24.80 -3.66
N LEU A 330 38.74 24.89 -2.36
CA LEU A 330 38.26 23.95 -1.32
C LEU A 330 36.73 23.99 -1.17
N SER A 331 36.11 25.17 -1.17
CA SER A 331 34.66 25.30 -1.11
C SER A 331 33.97 24.59 -2.28
N SER A 332 34.50 24.68 -3.49
CA SER A 332 33.97 23.98 -4.65
C SER A 332 34.21 22.47 -4.62
N PHE A 333 35.25 22.03 -3.91
CA PHE A 333 35.56 20.59 -3.74
C PHE A 333 34.70 19.93 -2.65
N CYS A 334 34.34 20.67 -1.58
CA CYS A 334 33.55 20.14 -0.46
C CYS A 334 32.05 20.12 -0.72
N VAL A 335 31.56 20.81 -1.72
CA VAL A 335 30.15 20.88 -2.17
C VAL A 335 29.96 20.03 -3.43
#